data_e02c06a026ff6cb6fde1fb5a7dd5c5ab
#
_entry.id   e02c06a026ff6cb6fde1fb5a7dd5c5ab
#
_cell.length_a   1.000
_cell.length_b   1.000
_cell.length_c   1.000
_cell.angle_alpha   90.00
_cell.angle_beta   90.00
_cell.angle_gamma   90.00
#
_symmetry.space_group_name_H-M   'P 1'
#
loop_
_entity.id
_entity.type
_entity.pdbx_description
1 polymer ?
#
loop_
_entity_poly.entity_id
_entity_poly.type
_entity_poly.pdbx_seq_one_letter_code
_entity_poly.pdbx_strand_id
1 'polypeptide(L)'
;MALGELKNGIGPDAYAIYQQVLAAVVERDHPVGSLYISENPTSPAELYGGTWERIENCTIWGASDTHPAGTTVDAGLPNINGTFVAALRDGFDDKNKNQITGAFYENGTTTGDDNYNSISTDVGIPSGCAPFGFDASHSNPIYGASDTVQPPAYCVYIWRRVA
;
A
#
# COMPACT_ATOMS: atom_id res chain seq x y z
N MET A 1 25.32 28.17 -5.23
CA MET A 1 26.74 28.33 -4.77
C MET A 1 26.97 27.21 -3.77
N ALA A 2 27.89 26.29 -4.06
CA ALA A 2 28.17 25.19 -3.15
C ALA A 2 28.90 25.73 -1.90
N LEU A 3 28.52 25.22 -0.72
CA LEU A 3 29.10 25.62 0.59
C LEU A 3 30.64 25.56 0.68
N GLY A 4 31.28 24.76 -0.20
CA GLY A 4 32.73 24.64 -0.29
C GLY A 4 33.45 25.85 -0.92
N GLU A 5 32.75 26.70 -1.68
CA GLU A 5 33.39 27.83 -2.39
C GLU A 5 33.60 29.06 -1.50
N LEU A 6 32.93 29.15 -0.35
CA LEU A 6 33.08 30.25 0.61
C LEU A 6 34.38 30.18 1.43
N LYS A 7 35.08 29.06 1.43
CA LYS A 7 36.31 28.87 2.20
C LYS A 7 37.47 29.77 1.75
N ASN A 8 37.52 30.18 0.50
CA ASN A 8 38.73 30.80 -0.11
C ASN A 8 38.83 32.32 -0.01
N GLY A 9 37.96 32.98 0.77
CA GLY A 9 38.02 34.44 0.91
C GLY A 9 37.67 34.99 2.29
N ILE A 10 37.43 34.11 3.26
CA ILE A 10 36.95 34.51 4.59
C ILE A 10 38.06 34.17 5.62
N GLY A 11 38.39 35.12 6.50
CA GLY A 11 39.31 34.87 7.58
C GLY A 11 38.79 33.82 8.58
N PRO A 12 39.69 33.16 9.37
CA PRO A 12 39.32 32.05 10.25
C PRO A 12 38.16 32.33 11.18
N ASP A 13 38.11 33.52 11.77
CA ASP A 13 37.03 33.90 12.70
C ASP A 13 35.66 34.09 11.99
N ALA A 14 35.68 34.71 10.83
CA ALA A 14 34.48 34.88 10.02
C ALA A 14 33.93 33.55 9.49
N TYR A 15 34.85 32.62 9.17
CA TYR A 15 34.44 31.27 8.79
C TYR A 15 33.82 30.49 9.95
N ALA A 16 34.38 30.61 11.16
CA ALA A 16 33.78 29.99 12.35
C ALA A 16 32.37 30.52 12.65
N ILE A 17 32.19 31.84 12.56
CA ILE A 17 30.87 32.48 12.71
C ILE A 17 29.87 31.97 11.63
N TYR A 18 30.34 31.92 10.39
CA TYR A 18 29.52 31.38 9.28
C TYR A 18 29.05 29.95 9.57
N GLN A 19 29.94 29.06 10.04
CA GLN A 19 29.56 27.68 10.38
C GLN A 19 28.56 27.63 11.52
N GLN A 20 28.72 28.49 12.54
CA GLN A 20 27.74 28.57 13.65
C GLN A 20 26.36 29.05 13.17
N VAL A 21 26.30 30.05 12.33
CA VAL A 21 25.04 30.56 11.76
C VAL A 21 24.41 29.51 10.87
N LEU A 22 25.20 28.83 10.04
CA LEU A 22 24.68 27.76 9.19
C LEU A 22 24.08 26.61 10.03
N ALA A 23 24.79 26.17 11.08
CA ALA A 23 24.31 25.13 11.98
C ALA A 23 22.99 25.56 12.68
N ALA A 24 22.91 26.80 13.13
CA ALA A 24 21.71 27.36 13.76
C ALA A 24 20.52 27.44 12.78
N VAL A 25 20.77 27.80 11.51
CA VAL A 25 19.74 27.84 10.47
C VAL A 25 19.26 26.43 10.14
N VAL A 26 20.17 25.48 10.00
CA VAL A 26 19.81 24.07 9.74
C VAL A 26 19.02 23.50 10.88
N GLU A 27 19.41 23.77 12.14
CA GLU A 27 18.68 23.27 13.31
C GLU A 27 17.26 23.89 13.43
N ARG A 28 17.11 25.14 13.02
CA ARG A 28 15.81 25.81 12.97
C ARG A 28 14.91 25.27 11.88
N ASP A 29 15.47 25.11 10.67
CA ASP A 29 14.68 24.79 9.46
C ASP A 29 14.46 23.27 9.32
N HIS A 30 15.38 22.48 9.85
CA HIS A 30 15.36 21.01 9.82
C HIS A 30 15.73 20.42 11.19
N PRO A 31 14.96 20.64 12.25
CA PRO A 31 15.25 20.03 13.55
C PRO A 31 15.25 18.51 13.47
N VAL A 32 15.88 17.85 14.46
CA VAL A 32 15.85 16.38 14.58
C VAL A 32 14.39 15.91 14.59
N GLY A 33 14.08 14.90 13.77
CA GLY A 33 12.71 14.40 13.54
C GLY A 33 11.99 15.03 12.34
N SER A 34 12.54 16.10 11.73
CA SER A 34 11.97 16.66 10.50
C SER A 34 12.13 15.74 9.30
N LEU A 35 11.21 15.86 8.34
CA LEU A 35 11.27 15.16 7.07
C LEU A 35 11.74 16.09 5.95
N TYR A 36 12.57 15.55 5.08
CA TYR A 36 12.93 16.16 3.81
C TYR A 36 12.41 15.30 2.67
N ILE A 37 11.66 15.90 1.76
CA ILE A 37 11.02 15.21 0.63
C ILE A 37 11.49 15.89 -0.66
N SER A 38 11.99 15.08 -1.61
CA SER A 38 12.53 15.59 -2.87
C SER A 38 12.46 14.54 -3.97
N GLU A 39 12.33 14.98 -5.22
CA GLU A 39 12.58 14.12 -6.40
C GLU A 39 14.10 13.90 -6.64
N ASN A 40 14.95 14.74 -6.03
CA ASN A 40 16.39 14.62 -6.14
C ASN A 40 16.89 13.50 -5.22
N PRO A 41 17.69 12.52 -5.72
CA PRO A 41 18.23 11.42 -4.92
C PRO A 41 19.33 11.84 -3.93
N THR A 42 19.86 13.06 -4.02
CA THR A 42 20.92 13.55 -3.17
C THR A 42 20.49 13.55 -1.70
N SER A 43 21.32 12.97 -0.83
CA SER A 43 21.05 12.98 0.61
C SER A 43 21.04 14.41 1.17
N PRO A 44 20.07 14.76 2.04
CA PRO A 44 20.11 16.05 2.73
C PRO A 44 21.37 16.27 3.59
N ALA A 45 22.06 15.19 3.99
CA ALA A 45 23.34 15.29 4.66
C ALA A 45 24.40 16.03 3.84
N GLU A 46 24.36 15.91 2.51
CA GLU A 46 25.29 16.63 1.61
C GLU A 46 24.94 18.12 1.51
N LEU A 47 23.66 18.48 1.70
CA LEU A 47 23.15 19.84 1.57
C LEU A 47 23.24 20.61 2.89
N TYR A 48 22.88 19.95 3.97
CA TYR A 48 22.63 20.57 5.28
C TYR A 48 23.53 20.01 6.38
N GLY A 49 24.25 18.92 6.13
CA GLY A 49 24.96 18.17 7.17
C GLY A 49 24.00 17.36 8.04
N GLY A 50 24.49 16.89 9.20
CA GLY A 50 23.72 16.05 10.11
C GLY A 50 23.60 14.60 9.63
N THR A 51 22.81 13.80 10.35
CA THR A 51 22.55 12.39 10.03
C THR A 51 21.11 12.22 9.61
N TRP A 52 20.92 11.58 8.47
CA TRP A 52 19.61 11.38 7.86
C TRP A 52 19.39 9.91 7.52
N GLU A 53 18.23 9.41 7.86
CA GLU A 53 17.77 8.06 7.50
C GLU A 53 16.73 8.15 6.38
N ARG A 54 16.87 7.28 5.38
CA ARG A 54 15.92 7.19 4.29
C ARG A 54 14.71 6.37 4.72
N ILE A 55 13.51 6.87 4.38
CA ILE A 55 12.25 6.16 4.55
C ILE A 55 11.88 5.57 3.19
N GLU A 56 11.73 4.25 3.13
CA GLU A 56 11.46 3.51 1.90
C GLU A 56 10.25 2.60 2.06
N ASN A 57 9.54 2.36 0.94
CA ASN A 57 8.44 1.40 0.85
C ASN A 57 7.29 1.65 1.84
N CYS A 58 7.11 2.89 2.29
CA CYS A 58 6.03 3.31 3.18
C CYS A 58 5.31 4.54 2.63
N THR A 59 4.03 4.65 2.94
CA THR A 59 3.26 5.91 2.82
C THR A 59 3.40 6.71 4.11
N ILE A 60 3.44 8.04 4.01
CA ILE A 60 3.42 8.90 5.19
C ILE A 60 1.97 9.13 5.64
N TRP A 61 1.73 8.92 6.92
CA TRP A 61 0.46 9.21 7.59
C TRP A 61 0.61 10.37 8.58
N GLY A 62 -0.48 11.12 8.77
CA GLY A 62 -0.57 12.06 9.88
C GLY A 62 -0.65 11.31 11.21
N ALA A 63 0.17 11.73 12.17
CA ALA A 63 0.15 11.15 13.53
C ALA A 63 -1.18 11.42 14.23
N SER A 64 -1.57 10.51 15.12
CA SER A 64 -2.74 10.60 16.00
C SER A 64 -2.44 9.96 17.34
N ASP A 65 -3.38 10.05 18.29
CA ASP A 65 -3.23 9.40 19.60
C ASP A 65 -3.10 7.88 19.50
N THR A 66 -3.70 7.27 18.49
CA THR A 66 -3.62 5.83 18.23
C THR A 66 -2.45 5.43 17.34
N HIS A 67 -1.87 6.38 16.62
CA HIS A 67 -0.71 6.19 15.71
C HIS A 67 0.30 7.32 15.97
N PRO A 68 1.11 7.20 17.03
CA PRO A 68 2.07 8.22 17.39
C PRO A 68 3.13 8.45 16.30
N ALA A 69 3.68 9.66 16.24
CA ALA A 69 4.75 9.99 15.32
C ALA A 69 5.98 9.09 15.52
N GLY A 70 6.61 8.65 14.42
CA GLY A 70 7.78 7.77 14.45
C GLY A 70 7.46 6.29 14.58
N THR A 71 6.18 5.89 14.65
CA THR A 71 5.76 4.49 14.61
C THR A 71 5.43 4.04 13.19
N THR A 72 5.41 2.73 12.96
CA THR A 72 4.98 2.11 11.72
C THR A 72 3.62 1.46 11.89
N VAL A 73 2.84 1.43 10.82
CA VAL A 73 1.54 0.74 10.75
C VAL A 73 1.63 -0.34 9.69
N ASP A 74 1.22 -1.55 10.06
CA ASP A 74 1.19 -2.67 9.13
C ASP A 74 0.11 -2.47 8.05
N ALA A 75 0.35 -3.04 6.87
CA ALA A 75 -0.62 -3.02 5.80
C ALA A 75 -1.90 -3.77 6.20
N GLY A 76 -3.05 -3.19 5.90
CA GLY A 76 -4.36 -3.78 6.13
C GLY A 76 -5.24 -3.74 4.90
N LEU A 77 -6.11 -4.74 4.73
CA LEU A 77 -7.11 -4.80 3.68
C LEU A 77 -8.53 -4.85 4.28
N PRO A 78 -9.51 -4.26 3.59
CA PRO A 78 -10.91 -4.48 3.93
C PRO A 78 -11.27 -5.96 3.87
N ASN A 79 -12.21 -6.40 4.71
CA ASN A 79 -12.71 -7.76 4.64
C ASN A 79 -13.52 -7.97 3.35
N ILE A 80 -13.39 -9.17 2.76
CA ILE A 80 -14.12 -9.57 1.56
C ILE A 80 -15.26 -10.49 2.00
N ASN A 81 -16.49 -10.09 1.72
CA ASN A 81 -17.68 -10.85 2.06
C ASN A 81 -18.42 -11.26 0.80
N GLY A 82 -19.02 -12.45 0.86
CA GLY A 82 -19.95 -12.93 -0.15
C GLY A 82 -20.77 -14.08 0.41
N THR A 83 -21.94 -14.31 -0.17
CA THR A 83 -22.80 -15.42 0.19
C THR A 83 -23.17 -16.21 -1.04
N PHE A 84 -23.24 -17.52 -0.91
CA PHE A 84 -23.84 -18.39 -1.89
C PHE A 84 -24.69 -19.43 -1.15
N VAL A 85 -25.78 -19.85 -1.78
CA VAL A 85 -26.59 -20.94 -1.27
C VAL A 85 -26.37 -22.16 -2.14
N ALA A 86 -25.81 -23.21 -1.57
CA ALA A 86 -25.69 -24.51 -2.20
C ALA A 86 -26.93 -25.34 -1.89
N ALA A 87 -27.81 -25.50 -2.88
CA ALA A 87 -28.95 -26.44 -2.76
C ALA A 87 -28.45 -27.85 -3.12
N LEU A 88 -28.41 -28.75 -2.14
CA LEU A 88 -27.94 -30.12 -2.33
C LEU A 88 -28.99 -31.01 -3.07
N ARG A 89 -30.18 -30.52 -3.31
CA ARG A 89 -31.28 -31.38 -3.74
C ARG A 89 -31.90 -31.05 -5.08
N ASP A 90 -31.98 -29.79 -5.49
CA ASP A 90 -32.72 -29.38 -6.68
C ASP A 90 -31.89 -28.58 -7.70
N GLY A 91 -30.57 -28.59 -7.57
CA GLY A 91 -29.70 -27.78 -8.43
C GLY A 91 -29.89 -26.27 -8.25
N PHE A 92 -29.07 -25.51 -8.93
CA PHE A 92 -29.29 -24.07 -9.06
C PHE A 92 -30.29 -23.84 -10.20
N ASP A 93 -31.54 -23.67 -9.87
CA ASP A 93 -32.50 -23.15 -10.82
C ASP A 93 -32.36 -21.61 -10.93
N ASP A 94 -33.01 -21.01 -11.93
CA ASP A 94 -33.04 -19.56 -12.14
C ASP A 94 -33.52 -18.78 -10.91
N LYS A 95 -34.20 -19.42 -9.98
CA LYS A 95 -34.72 -18.82 -8.74
C LYS A 95 -33.59 -18.59 -7.69
N ASN A 96 -32.50 -19.34 -7.77
CA ASN A 96 -31.41 -19.26 -6.82
C ASN A 96 -30.26 -18.36 -7.29
N LYS A 97 -30.26 -17.89 -8.54
CA LYS A 97 -29.23 -16.98 -9.07
C LYS A 97 -29.07 -15.69 -8.26
N ASN A 98 -30.15 -15.22 -7.66
CA ASN A 98 -30.12 -14.01 -6.81
C ASN A 98 -29.53 -14.24 -5.41
N GLN A 99 -29.09 -15.45 -5.08
CA GLN A 99 -28.53 -15.81 -3.78
C GLN A 99 -26.99 -15.86 -3.82
N ILE A 100 -26.39 -15.57 -4.97
CA ILE A 100 -24.94 -15.43 -5.13
C ILE A 100 -24.62 -13.95 -5.08
N THR A 101 -23.77 -13.54 -4.15
CA THR A 101 -23.46 -12.12 -3.93
C THR A 101 -21.99 -11.89 -3.65
N GLY A 102 -21.57 -10.63 -3.80
CA GLY A 102 -20.23 -10.19 -3.44
C GLY A 102 -19.16 -10.81 -4.33
N ALA A 103 -18.13 -11.36 -3.71
CA ALA A 103 -16.97 -11.93 -4.42
C ALA A 103 -17.23 -13.28 -5.08
N PHE A 104 -18.38 -13.90 -4.81
CA PHE A 104 -18.75 -15.15 -5.47
C PHE A 104 -19.55 -14.92 -6.75
N TYR A 105 -19.32 -15.72 -7.76
CA TYR A 105 -20.04 -15.68 -9.03
C TYR A 105 -20.17 -17.08 -9.66
N GLU A 106 -21.12 -17.25 -10.55
CA GLU A 106 -21.27 -18.46 -11.34
C GLU A 106 -20.26 -18.47 -12.48
N ASN A 107 -19.37 -19.47 -12.51
CA ASN A 107 -18.31 -19.58 -13.51
C ASN A 107 -18.61 -20.72 -14.48
N GLY A 108 -19.51 -20.47 -15.40
CA GLY A 108 -19.86 -21.42 -16.45
C GLY A 108 -21.36 -21.54 -16.69
N THR A 109 -21.71 -22.14 -17.83
CA THR A 109 -23.07 -22.51 -18.15
C THR A 109 -23.30 -23.97 -17.77
N THR A 110 -24.36 -24.25 -17.03
CA THR A 110 -24.84 -25.62 -16.87
C THR A 110 -25.25 -26.16 -18.22
N THR A 111 -24.46 -27.05 -18.81
CA THR A 111 -24.84 -27.83 -19.98
C THR A 111 -25.26 -29.22 -19.50
N GLY A 112 -26.48 -29.37 -19.05
CA GLY A 112 -26.96 -30.67 -18.63
C GLY A 112 -28.48 -30.67 -18.39
N ASP A 113 -29.10 -31.77 -18.80
CA ASP A 113 -30.51 -32.05 -18.53
C ASP A 113 -30.85 -31.90 -17.05
N ASP A 114 -32.07 -31.44 -16.76
CA ASP A 114 -32.65 -31.15 -15.46
C ASP A 114 -32.78 -32.37 -14.50
N ASN A 115 -31.98 -33.41 -14.70
CA ASN A 115 -32.08 -34.67 -13.96
C ASN A 115 -30.89 -34.89 -13.02
N TYR A 116 -30.92 -34.20 -11.89
CA TYR A 116 -29.93 -34.28 -10.82
C TYR A 116 -30.02 -35.55 -9.96
N ASN A 117 -29.86 -36.72 -10.53
CA ASN A 117 -30.00 -37.95 -9.74
C ASN A 117 -28.78 -38.86 -9.66
N SER A 118 -27.57 -38.35 -9.86
CA SER A 118 -26.39 -39.17 -9.61
C SER A 118 -25.29 -38.39 -8.93
N ILE A 119 -25.03 -38.72 -7.66
CA ILE A 119 -23.76 -38.47 -7.03
C ILE A 119 -22.77 -39.40 -7.72
N SER A 120 -22.05 -38.90 -8.71
CA SER A 120 -20.91 -39.63 -9.29
C SER A 120 -19.73 -39.53 -8.31
N THR A 121 -19.17 -40.68 -7.96
CA THR A 121 -17.96 -40.78 -7.13
C THR A 121 -16.67 -40.56 -7.95
N ASP A 122 -16.79 -40.22 -9.22
CA ASP A 122 -15.64 -39.88 -10.07
C ASP A 122 -15.24 -38.43 -9.88
N VAL A 123 -13.92 -38.20 -9.94
CA VAL A 123 -13.21 -36.94 -9.65
C VAL A 123 -13.43 -35.85 -10.73
N GLY A 124 -14.58 -35.85 -11.35
CA GLY A 124 -15.03 -34.85 -12.32
C GLY A 124 -16.16 -33.99 -11.76
N ILE A 125 -16.32 -32.76 -12.23
CA ILE A 125 -17.49 -31.94 -11.96
C ILE A 125 -18.70 -32.69 -12.55
N PRO A 126 -19.70 -33.09 -11.73
CA PRO A 126 -20.86 -33.78 -12.26
C PRO A 126 -21.55 -32.95 -13.33
N SER A 127 -22.05 -33.60 -14.37
CA SER A 127 -22.87 -32.92 -15.40
C SER A 127 -24.09 -32.29 -14.71
N GLY A 128 -24.30 -31.01 -14.92
CA GLY A 128 -25.37 -30.26 -14.28
C GLY A 128 -24.96 -29.42 -13.08
N CYS A 129 -23.70 -29.41 -12.67
CA CYS A 129 -23.19 -28.48 -11.65
C CYS A 129 -22.53 -27.27 -12.32
N ALA A 130 -22.92 -26.09 -11.93
CA ALA A 130 -22.19 -24.88 -12.29
C ALA A 130 -21.02 -24.70 -11.33
N PRO A 131 -19.78 -24.53 -11.81
CA PRO A 131 -18.68 -24.18 -10.96
C PRO A 131 -18.86 -22.75 -10.40
N PHE A 132 -18.50 -22.54 -9.15
CA PHE A 132 -18.45 -21.21 -8.55
C PHE A 132 -17.05 -20.65 -8.68
N GLY A 133 -16.97 -19.38 -9.05
CA GLY A 133 -15.77 -18.60 -8.98
C GLY A 133 -15.76 -17.72 -7.74
N PHE A 134 -14.58 -17.36 -7.31
CA PHE A 134 -14.35 -16.32 -6.32
C PHE A 134 -13.43 -15.28 -6.95
N ASP A 135 -13.92 -14.04 -7.01
CA ASP A 135 -13.16 -12.89 -7.47
C ASP A 135 -13.45 -11.71 -6.55
N ALA A 136 -12.44 -11.30 -5.80
CA ALA A 136 -12.54 -10.22 -4.84
C ALA A 136 -12.91 -8.88 -5.49
N SER A 137 -12.55 -8.69 -6.78
CA SER A 137 -12.85 -7.46 -7.51
C SER A 137 -14.35 -7.21 -7.70
N HIS A 138 -15.18 -8.27 -7.65
CA HIS A 138 -16.65 -8.15 -7.67
C HIS A 138 -17.20 -7.51 -6.38
N SER A 139 -16.48 -7.62 -5.25
CA SER A 139 -16.86 -6.93 -4.01
C SER A 139 -16.36 -5.50 -3.97
N ASN A 140 -15.14 -5.26 -4.46
CA ASN A 140 -14.56 -3.93 -4.51
C ASN A 140 -13.45 -3.90 -5.58
N PRO A 141 -13.48 -2.93 -6.53
CA PRO A 141 -12.52 -2.86 -7.65
C PRO A 141 -11.07 -2.56 -7.23
N ILE A 142 -10.80 -2.28 -5.97
CA ILE A 142 -9.43 -2.15 -5.45
C ILE A 142 -8.67 -3.48 -5.49
N TYR A 143 -9.39 -4.61 -5.42
CA TYR A 143 -8.80 -5.93 -5.50
C TYR A 143 -8.48 -6.26 -6.97
N GLY A 144 -7.31 -6.84 -7.21
CA GLY A 144 -6.84 -7.17 -8.55
C GLY A 144 -6.23 -5.99 -9.31
N ALA A 145 -6.23 -4.78 -8.75
CA ALA A 145 -5.57 -3.61 -9.36
C ALA A 145 -4.03 -3.66 -9.24
N SER A 146 -3.50 -4.43 -8.30
CA SER A 146 -2.07 -4.62 -8.07
C SER A 146 -1.81 -5.96 -7.38
N ASP A 147 -0.63 -6.54 -7.58
CA ASP A 147 -0.16 -7.74 -6.86
C ASP A 147 0.20 -7.44 -5.40
N THR A 148 0.24 -6.16 -5.03
CA THR A 148 0.55 -5.69 -3.68
C THR A 148 -0.52 -4.71 -3.19
N VAL A 149 -0.64 -4.60 -1.85
CA VAL A 149 -1.49 -3.60 -1.22
C VAL A 149 -0.80 -2.25 -1.31
N GLN A 150 -1.21 -1.45 -2.27
CA GLN A 150 -0.67 -0.11 -2.43
C GLN A 150 -1.76 0.89 -2.83
N PRO A 151 -1.83 2.06 -2.19
CA PRO A 151 -2.63 3.17 -2.69
C PRO A 151 -1.97 3.76 -3.95
N PRO A 152 -2.71 4.51 -4.78
CA PRO A 152 -2.08 5.38 -5.77
C PRO A 152 -1.07 6.28 -5.06
N ALA A 153 0.17 6.31 -5.56
CA ALA A 153 1.25 7.02 -4.90
C ALA A 153 2.14 7.74 -5.91
N TYR A 154 2.63 8.90 -5.52
CA TYR A 154 3.69 9.60 -6.21
C TYR A 154 5.01 9.32 -5.51
N CYS A 155 5.98 8.77 -6.22
CA CYS A 155 7.24 8.32 -5.64
C CYS A 155 8.24 9.48 -5.53
N VAL A 156 8.74 9.69 -4.34
CA VAL A 156 9.75 10.70 -4.00
C VAL A 156 10.76 10.12 -3.01
N TYR A 157 11.93 10.75 -2.90
CA TYR A 157 12.89 10.45 -1.84
C TYR A 157 12.45 11.12 -0.56
N ILE A 158 12.35 10.34 0.52
CA ILE A 158 11.92 10.82 1.84
C ILE A 158 13.05 10.50 2.83
N TRP A 159 13.47 11.52 3.58
CA TRP A 159 14.52 11.41 4.57
C TRP A 159 14.05 11.96 5.90
N ARG A 160 14.41 11.30 7.00
CA ARG A 160 14.20 11.77 8.37
C ARG A 160 15.52 12.17 8.98
N ARG A 161 15.60 13.37 9.55
CA ARG A 161 16.78 13.76 10.32
C ARG A 161 16.81 13.05 11.67
N VAL A 162 17.93 12.41 12.02
CA VAL A 162 18.11 11.65 13.27
C VAL A 162 19.19 12.25 14.17
N ALA A 163 20.10 13.05 13.63
CA ALA A 163 21.07 13.84 14.38
C ALA A 163 21.54 15.07 13.58
#